data_71546fb67c478eb333440db2d2e285b9
#
_entry.id   71546fb67c478eb333440db2d2e285b9
#
_cell.length_a   1.000
_cell.length_b   1.000
_cell.length_c   1.000
_cell.angle_alpha   90.00
_cell.angle_beta   90.00
_cell.angle_gamma   90.00
#
_symmetry.space_group_name_H-M   'P 1'
#
loop_
_entity.id
_entity.type
_entity.pdbx_description
1 polymer ?
#
loop_
_entity_poly.entity_id
_entity_poly.type
_entity_poly.pdbx_seq_one_letter_code
_entity_poly.pdbx_strand_id
1 'polypeptide(L)'
;IGLMLPYTPLHHVLLSDLTHTQNCMEKKKALPALVMTSGNMSSEPIALGNREAMERLSDIADIFLYHNRDILVRTDDSVLRVNPTSGDPLFMRRARGFTPEPVFLADKGPVVLGVGPELKCTVTLTKGDQAFPSQHIGNVANLETMEFHQELLAHMEKTLQVKPELIVRDLHPDYMTSERAETLGSERSIPVAILQHHYAHIHAVLAENQFTDPAIGFALDGTGLGEDGTIWGGECLLVIPEDLSHQRLAHFSHIPLPGGEAAVREPWRIAQAALREIGITSPGTYRWPWLDEFSRESAFLPKILEKRINTPLTSSCGRLFDAVAALCGLANTITYEGQAAIRLEKIQDMTETHAYPCPLMSHEPIALNTHELIRGVTEDLDAGVPVPIVARRFHLGLITGLVDMAYSFSLILDIHHVALSGGVMQNLTLATELPIALEQAGLVPLVHKKVPPNDACISLGQAAWGQRKLLLEHP
;
A
#
# COMPACT_ATOMS: atom_id res chain seq x y z
N ILE A 1 19.91 4.20 -1.64
CA ILE A 1 20.77 3.47 -0.70
C ILE A 1 20.53 4.05 0.68
N GLY A 2 20.12 3.19 1.64
CA GLY A 2 20.02 3.56 3.04
C GLY A 2 21.41 3.60 3.69
N LEU A 3 21.64 4.56 4.56
CA LEU A 3 22.85 4.64 5.39
C LEU A 3 22.43 4.58 6.86
N MET A 4 23.15 3.79 7.65
CA MET A 4 22.86 3.56 9.05
C MET A 4 24.15 3.71 9.88
N LEU A 5 24.06 4.41 10.99
CA LEU A 5 25.15 4.48 11.97
C LEU A 5 25.10 3.27 12.90
N PRO A 6 26.23 2.84 13.50
CA PRO A 6 26.25 1.80 14.52
C PRO A 6 25.38 2.23 15.72
N TYR A 7 24.42 1.42 16.10
CA TYR A 7 23.52 1.71 17.23
C TYR A 7 23.52 0.63 18.31
N THR A 8 24.26 -0.46 18.11
CA THR A 8 24.40 -1.51 19.13
C THR A 8 25.86 -1.71 19.53
N PRO A 9 26.17 -2.19 20.76
CA PRO A 9 27.53 -2.54 21.16
C PRO A 9 28.21 -3.52 20.19
N LEU A 10 27.47 -4.51 19.67
CA LEU A 10 27.98 -5.47 18.69
C LEU A 10 28.47 -4.78 17.41
N HIS A 11 27.74 -3.80 16.89
CA HIS A 11 28.17 -3.04 15.70
C HIS A 11 29.49 -2.30 15.95
N HIS A 12 29.65 -1.67 17.12
CA HIS A 12 30.88 -0.97 17.47
C HIS A 12 32.08 -1.91 17.57
N VAL A 13 31.91 -3.08 18.20
CA VAL A 13 32.97 -4.10 18.30
C VAL A 13 33.37 -4.59 16.90
N LEU A 14 32.38 -4.98 16.09
CA LEU A 14 32.59 -5.49 14.73
C LEU A 14 33.33 -4.48 13.84
N LEU A 15 32.88 -3.22 13.84
CA LEU A 15 33.52 -2.16 13.04
C LEU A 15 34.91 -1.81 13.56
N SER A 16 35.15 -1.86 14.88
CA SER A 16 36.48 -1.68 15.49
C SER A 16 37.46 -2.76 15.01
N ASP A 17 37.05 -4.03 15.09
CA ASP A 17 37.88 -5.16 14.69
C ASP A 17 38.15 -5.15 13.17
N LEU A 18 37.13 -4.81 12.36
CA LEU A 18 37.28 -4.65 10.92
C LEU A 18 38.29 -3.55 10.58
N THR A 19 38.19 -2.40 11.27
CA THR A 19 39.14 -1.28 11.08
C THR A 19 40.56 -1.68 11.43
N HIS A 20 40.76 -2.39 12.54
CA HIS A 20 42.11 -2.89 12.92
C HIS A 20 42.66 -3.84 11.86
N THR A 21 41.87 -4.77 11.38
CA THR A 21 42.26 -5.76 10.36
C THR A 21 42.62 -5.09 9.04
N GLN A 22 41.81 -4.15 8.55
CA GLN A 22 42.07 -3.41 7.31
C GLN A 22 43.34 -2.53 7.40
N ASN A 23 43.54 -1.83 8.52
CA ASN A 23 44.71 -1.01 8.74
C ASN A 23 46.00 -1.86 8.78
N CYS A 24 45.95 -3.10 9.25
CA CYS A 24 47.05 -4.04 9.23
C CYS A 24 47.39 -4.55 7.80
N MET A 25 46.36 -4.72 6.96
CA MET A 25 46.51 -5.33 5.61
C MET A 25 46.82 -4.30 4.52
N GLU A 26 46.25 -3.10 4.51
CA GLU A 26 46.26 -2.22 3.34
C GLU A 26 46.96 -0.87 3.52
N LYS A 27 47.46 -0.50 4.68
CA LYS A 27 48.05 0.83 4.99
C LYS A 27 47.19 2.05 4.55
N LYS A 28 45.94 1.85 4.21
CA LYS A 28 44.98 2.92 3.84
C LYS A 28 43.95 3.13 4.95
N LYS A 29 43.80 4.38 5.39
CA LYS A 29 42.70 4.80 6.32
C LYS A 29 41.38 4.89 5.57
N ALA A 30 40.81 3.77 5.17
CA ALA A 30 39.43 3.73 4.70
C ALA A 30 38.47 3.54 5.91
N LEU A 31 37.37 4.26 5.91
CA LEU A 31 36.30 3.98 6.87
C LEU A 31 35.64 2.64 6.51
N PRO A 32 35.53 1.68 7.44
CA PRO A 32 34.88 0.42 7.14
C PRO A 32 33.39 0.65 6.88
N ALA A 33 32.85 0.01 5.86
CA ALA A 33 31.44 -0.03 5.55
C ALA A 33 30.99 -1.49 5.43
N LEU A 34 29.81 -1.80 5.97
CA LEU A 34 29.18 -3.11 5.92
C LEU A 34 27.88 -3.01 5.15
N VAL A 35 27.60 -3.98 4.30
CA VAL A 35 26.26 -4.19 3.75
C VAL A 35 25.49 -5.04 4.74
N MET A 36 24.42 -4.48 5.30
CA MET A 36 23.60 -5.15 6.31
C MET A 36 22.18 -5.36 5.78
N THR A 37 21.66 -6.57 5.97
CA THR A 37 20.30 -6.96 5.57
C THR A 37 19.72 -7.90 6.63
N SER A 38 18.38 -8.15 6.55
CA SER A 38 17.72 -9.11 7.40
C SER A 38 18.17 -10.55 7.11
N GLY A 39 18.19 -11.40 8.14
CA GLY A 39 18.58 -12.81 8.03
C GLY A 39 17.38 -13.70 7.62
N ASN A 40 17.01 -13.67 6.34
CA ASN A 40 15.91 -14.45 5.78
C ASN A 40 16.15 -14.78 4.30
N MET A 41 15.49 -15.83 3.81
CA MET A 41 15.32 -16.04 2.38
C MET A 41 14.36 -15.00 1.80
N SER A 42 14.45 -14.77 0.48
CA SER A 42 13.58 -13.79 -0.19
C SER A 42 12.10 -14.12 0.04
N SER A 43 11.33 -13.13 0.44
CA SER A 43 9.88 -13.23 0.72
C SER A 43 9.51 -14.16 1.90
N GLU A 44 10.45 -14.52 2.75
CA GLU A 44 10.21 -15.29 3.97
C GLU A 44 10.44 -14.44 5.23
N PRO A 45 9.87 -14.83 6.39
CA PRO A 45 10.14 -14.16 7.65
C PRO A 45 11.60 -14.29 8.10
N ILE A 46 12.08 -13.33 8.89
CA ILE A 46 13.40 -13.38 9.53
C ILE A 46 13.54 -14.64 10.37
N ALA A 47 14.67 -15.33 10.28
CA ALA A 47 14.97 -16.49 11.11
C ALA A 47 14.94 -16.12 12.60
N LEU A 48 14.25 -16.93 13.44
CA LEU A 48 14.05 -16.69 14.87
C LEU A 48 15.12 -17.40 15.71
N GLY A 49 15.32 -18.69 15.46
CA GLY A 49 16.22 -19.54 16.24
C GLY A 49 17.57 -19.75 15.58
N ASN A 50 18.61 -20.01 16.41
CA ASN A 50 19.95 -20.30 15.90
C ASN A 50 19.97 -21.50 14.94
N ARG A 51 19.22 -22.56 15.26
CA ARG A 51 19.13 -23.77 14.43
C ARG A 51 18.43 -23.47 13.11
N GLU A 52 17.29 -22.79 13.16
CA GLU A 52 16.55 -22.34 11.98
C GLU A 52 17.44 -21.50 11.06
N ALA A 53 18.18 -20.53 11.62
CA ALA A 53 19.09 -19.69 10.85
C ALA A 53 20.19 -20.52 10.16
N MET A 54 20.78 -21.49 10.86
CA MET A 54 21.80 -22.36 10.26
C MET A 54 21.24 -23.25 9.16
N GLU A 55 20.02 -23.78 9.32
CA GLU A 55 19.38 -24.63 8.32
C GLU A 55 18.94 -23.86 7.08
N ARG A 56 18.32 -22.67 7.28
CA ARG A 56 17.74 -21.90 6.16
C ARG A 56 18.71 -21.01 5.41
N LEU A 57 19.78 -20.56 6.08
CA LEU A 57 20.72 -19.57 5.51
C LEU A 57 22.10 -20.20 5.16
N SER A 58 22.26 -21.52 5.27
CA SER A 58 23.53 -22.20 4.97
C SER A 58 24.04 -22.00 3.55
N ASP A 59 23.14 -21.79 2.59
CA ASP A 59 23.50 -21.53 1.19
C ASP A 59 23.86 -20.06 0.89
N ILE A 60 23.65 -19.17 1.90
CA ILE A 60 23.89 -17.73 1.75
C ILE A 60 25.06 -17.27 2.61
N ALA A 61 25.16 -17.79 3.84
CA ALA A 61 26.12 -17.34 4.84
C ALA A 61 27.28 -18.32 5.00
N ASP A 62 28.51 -17.83 4.87
CA ASP A 62 29.73 -18.61 5.11
C ASP A 62 30.04 -18.80 6.60
N ILE A 63 29.59 -17.84 7.44
CA ILE A 63 29.87 -17.82 8.88
C ILE A 63 28.60 -17.35 9.64
N PHE A 64 28.34 -18.05 10.75
CA PHE A 64 27.23 -17.70 11.65
C PHE A 64 27.79 -17.23 13.00
N LEU A 65 27.48 -15.99 13.37
CA LEU A 65 27.70 -15.47 14.72
C LEU A 65 26.38 -15.48 15.47
N TYR A 66 26.26 -16.30 16.49
CA TYR A 66 25.03 -16.46 17.28
C TYR A 66 25.29 -16.34 18.78
N HIS A 67 24.24 -16.22 19.56
CA HIS A 67 24.26 -16.11 21.02
C HIS A 67 23.32 -17.12 21.66
N ASN A 68 23.43 -17.28 22.97
CA ASN A 68 22.67 -18.24 23.79
C ASN A 68 21.39 -17.63 24.39
N ARG A 69 20.96 -16.46 23.94
CA ARG A 69 19.71 -15.83 24.37
C ARG A 69 18.67 -16.00 23.29
N ASP A 70 17.56 -16.66 23.63
CA ASP A 70 16.47 -16.87 22.66
C ASP A 70 15.81 -15.56 22.25
N ILE A 71 15.39 -15.49 20.98
CA ILE A 71 14.55 -14.44 20.44
C ILE A 71 13.10 -14.92 20.54
N LEU A 72 12.27 -14.17 21.25
CA LEU A 72 10.90 -14.59 21.53
C LEU A 72 9.95 -14.35 20.35
N VAL A 73 10.12 -13.24 19.64
CA VAL A 73 9.27 -12.82 18.52
C VAL A 73 10.13 -12.22 17.44
N ARG A 74 9.91 -12.62 16.19
CA ARG A 74 10.50 -12.00 14.99
C ARG A 74 10.01 -10.56 14.90
N THR A 75 10.87 -9.61 14.63
CA THR A 75 10.49 -8.22 14.47
C THR A 75 11.40 -7.52 13.50
N ASP A 76 10.81 -7.03 12.40
CA ASP A 76 11.50 -6.18 11.44
C ASP A 76 11.75 -4.78 11.98
N ASP A 77 12.61 -4.03 11.31
CA ASP A 77 12.75 -2.60 11.55
C ASP A 77 11.57 -1.84 10.94
N SER A 78 11.12 -0.80 11.64
CA SER A 78 10.16 0.15 11.08
C SER A 78 10.82 0.97 9.98
N VAL A 79 10.03 1.30 8.97
CA VAL A 79 10.45 2.15 7.85
C VAL A 79 9.44 3.28 7.72
N LEU A 80 9.93 4.51 7.79
CA LEU A 80 9.08 5.70 7.67
C LEU A 80 9.80 6.82 6.93
N ARG A 81 9.02 7.73 6.39
CA ARG A 81 9.45 9.05 5.91
C ARG A 81 8.86 10.11 6.85
N VAL A 82 9.44 11.28 6.86
CA VAL A 82 8.85 12.42 7.56
C VAL A 82 8.16 13.30 6.54
N ASN A 83 6.91 13.64 6.79
CA ASN A 83 6.19 14.62 5.98
C ASN A 83 6.88 15.99 6.16
N PRO A 84 7.45 16.61 5.11
CA PRO A 84 8.24 17.83 5.25
C PRO A 84 7.39 19.06 5.67
N THR A 85 6.08 18.99 5.50
CA THR A 85 5.16 20.10 5.82
C THR A 85 4.65 20.02 7.25
N SER A 86 4.14 18.84 7.67
CA SER A 86 3.56 18.67 9.01
C SER A 86 4.56 18.18 10.06
N GLY A 87 5.67 17.56 9.64
CA GLY A 87 6.60 16.87 10.53
C GLY A 87 6.10 15.49 11.00
N ASP A 88 4.91 15.07 10.60
CA ASP A 88 4.32 13.79 10.98
C ASP A 88 5.04 12.60 10.32
N PRO A 89 5.08 11.43 10.96
CA PRO A 89 5.60 10.21 10.35
C PRO A 89 4.66 9.70 9.25
N LEU A 90 5.21 9.37 8.10
CA LEU A 90 4.55 8.63 7.05
C LEU A 90 5.13 7.21 7.03
N PHE A 91 4.41 6.26 7.58
CA PHE A 91 4.88 4.88 7.70
C PHE A 91 4.82 4.14 6.36
N MET A 92 5.93 3.46 6.04
CA MET A 92 5.99 2.42 5.00
C MET A 92 5.81 1.04 5.63
N ARG A 93 6.39 0.85 6.82
CA ARG A 93 6.30 -0.35 7.66
C ARG A 93 6.29 0.06 9.13
N ARG A 94 5.34 -0.48 9.89
CA ARG A 94 5.26 -0.30 11.34
C ARG A 94 5.64 -1.60 12.03
N ALA A 95 6.70 -1.57 12.82
CA ALA A 95 7.22 -2.74 13.56
C ALA A 95 8.00 -2.29 14.80
N ARG A 96 9.28 -2.63 14.91
CA ARG A 96 10.14 -2.32 16.06
C ARG A 96 10.08 -0.83 16.42
N GLY A 97 9.92 -0.55 17.71
CA GLY A 97 9.86 0.81 18.27
C GLY A 97 8.45 1.43 18.33
N PHE A 98 7.48 0.86 17.57
CA PHE A 98 6.11 1.35 17.53
C PHE A 98 5.06 0.31 17.93
N THR A 99 5.38 -0.97 17.81
CA THR A 99 4.54 -2.06 18.33
C THR A 99 5.00 -2.47 19.71
N PRO A 100 4.11 -2.80 20.64
CA PRO A 100 2.64 -2.97 20.53
C PRO A 100 1.84 -1.73 20.96
N GLU A 101 2.28 -0.51 20.66
CA GLU A 101 1.52 0.68 21.01
C GLU A 101 0.10 0.64 20.40
N PRO A 102 -0.97 0.82 21.21
CA PRO A 102 -2.33 0.75 20.71
C PRO A 102 -2.75 1.99 19.91
N VAL A 103 -3.71 1.79 19.02
CA VAL A 103 -4.54 2.85 18.45
C VAL A 103 -5.80 2.94 19.31
N PHE A 104 -6.13 4.14 19.83
CA PHE A 104 -7.33 4.35 20.61
C PHE A 104 -8.54 4.54 19.69
N LEU A 105 -9.60 3.79 19.95
CA LEU A 105 -10.86 3.84 19.26
C LEU A 105 -11.82 4.82 19.96
N ALA A 106 -12.84 5.28 19.25
CA ALA A 106 -13.85 6.20 19.81
C ALA A 106 -14.69 5.52 20.90
N ASP A 107 -15.04 4.25 20.71
CA ASP A 107 -15.92 3.49 21.58
C ASP A 107 -15.19 2.33 22.26
N LYS A 108 -15.70 1.94 23.44
CA LYS A 108 -15.34 0.68 24.09
C LYS A 108 -16.24 -0.44 23.59
N GLY A 109 -15.66 -1.56 23.24
CA GLY A 109 -16.44 -2.67 22.71
C GLY A 109 -15.79 -4.05 22.95
N PRO A 110 -16.41 -5.09 22.37
CA PRO A 110 -15.97 -6.48 22.45
C PRO A 110 -14.64 -6.70 21.75
N VAL A 111 -14.07 -7.87 21.97
CA VAL A 111 -12.79 -8.26 21.37
C VAL A 111 -13.03 -8.75 19.94
N VAL A 112 -12.40 -8.10 18.98
CA VAL A 112 -12.47 -8.46 17.55
C VAL A 112 -11.07 -8.72 17.03
N LEU A 113 -10.96 -9.71 16.15
CA LEU A 113 -9.76 -10.02 15.38
C LEU A 113 -9.95 -9.56 13.94
N GLY A 114 -9.14 -8.61 13.47
CA GLY A 114 -8.90 -8.35 12.05
C GLY A 114 -7.70 -9.17 11.58
N VAL A 115 -7.91 -10.07 10.62
CA VAL A 115 -6.83 -10.98 10.17
C VAL A 115 -5.87 -10.35 9.17
N GLY A 116 -6.24 -9.18 8.62
CA GLY A 116 -5.45 -8.49 7.61
C GLY A 116 -5.61 -9.05 6.19
N PRO A 117 -4.96 -8.43 5.21
CA PRO A 117 -4.94 -8.86 3.83
C PRO A 117 -3.81 -9.87 3.57
N GLU A 118 -3.56 -10.18 2.30
CA GLU A 118 -2.41 -11.01 1.90
C GLU A 118 -1.10 -10.21 1.84
N LEU A 119 -1.14 -8.99 1.29
CA LEU A 119 0.05 -8.16 1.13
C LEU A 119 0.30 -7.30 2.36
N LYS A 120 1.58 -7.13 2.75
CA LYS A 120 2.00 -6.30 3.91
C LYS A 120 1.18 -6.56 5.18
N CYS A 121 0.79 -7.80 5.36
CA CYS A 121 -0.14 -8.25 6.40
C CYS A 121 0.28 -7.80 7.80
N THR A 122 -0.74 -7.50 8.58
CA THR A 122 -0.73 -7.35 10.03
C THR A 122 -1.99 -8.01 10.58
N VAL A 123 -2.02 -8.34 11.86
CA VAL A 123 -3.24 -8.71 12.58
C VAL A 123 -3.56 -7.63 13.60
N THR A 124 -4.84 -7.43 13.91
CA THR A 124 -5.27 -6.48 14.95
C THR A 124 -6.25 -7.14 15.90
N LEU A 125 -6.00 -7.01 17.20
CA LEU A 125 -6.93 -7.38 18.26
C LEU A 125 -7.43 -6.13 18.97
N THR A 126 -8.74 -6.04 19.23
CA THR A 126 -9.32 -5.00 20.07
C THR A 126 -9.37 -5.43 21.54
N LYS A 127 -9.30 -4.46 22.46
CA LYS A 127 -9.52 -4.65 23.89
C LYS A 127 -10.09 -3.36 24.48
N GLY A 128 -11.38 -3.35 24.77
CA GLY A 128 -12.07 -2.13 25.21
C GLY A 128 -12.04 -1.06 24.13
N ASP A 129 -11.48 0.09 24.41
CA ASP A 129 -11.29 1.22 23.50
C ASP A 129 -9.90 1.24 22.82
N GLN A 130 -9.20 0.14 22.80
CA GLN A 130 -7.87 0.02 22.23
C GLN A 130 -7.83 -1.06 21.16
N ALA A 131 -7.26 -0.73 20.01
CA ALA A 131 -6.88 -1.67 18.97
C ALA A 131 -5.36 -1.83 18.97
N PHE A 132 -4.90 -3.06 18.91
CA PHE A 132 -3.48 -3.42 18.90
C PHE A 132 -3.08 -4.00 17.54
N PRO A 133 -2.70 -3.15 16.56
CA PRO A 133 -2.12 -3.64 15.32
C PRO A 133 -0.77 -4.29 15.59
N SER A 134 -0.56 -5.47 15.04
CA SER A 134 0.70 -6.19 15.17
C SER A 134 1.83 -5.46 14.45
N GLN A 135 3.03 -5.95 14.65
CA GLN A 135 4.14 -5.68 13.74
C GLN A 135 3.85 -6.23 12.34
N HIS A 136 4.58 -5.72 11.36
CA HIS A 136 4.57 -6.22 10.00
C HIS A 136 4.88 -7.72 9.95
N ILE A 137 4.05 -8.49 9.26
CA ILE A 137 4.21 -9.93 9.04
C ILE A 137 4.86 -10.18 7.68
N GLY A 138 4.45 -9.44 6.67
CA GLY A 138 4.89 -9.58 5.28
C GLY A 138 3.76 -10.01 4.36
N ASN A 139 4.13 -10.57 3.20
CA ASN A 139 3.14 -11.09 2.26
C ASN A 139 2.82 -12.53 2.61
N VAL A 140 1.59 -12.79 3.02
CA VAL A 140 1.11 -14.12 3.46
C VAL A 140 0.72 -14.94 2.22
N ALA A 141 1.72 -15.22 1.39
CA ALA A 141 1.58 -15.97 0.14
C ALA A 141 2.39 -17.29 0.14
N ASN A 142 2.94 -17.67 1.29
CA ASN A 142 3.66 -18.92 1.51
C ASN A 142 3.43 -19.44 2.93
N LEU A 143 3.82 -20.70 3.15
CA LEU A 143 3.57 -21.40 4.40
C LEU A 143 4.32 -20.76 5.59
N GLU A 144 5.56 -20.36 5.39
CA GLU A 144 6.43 -19.79 6.42
C GLU A 144 5.87 -18.45 6.96
N THR A 145 5.31 -17.63 6.06
CA THR A 145 4.69 -16.36 6.47
C THR A 145 3.33 -16.61 7.14
N MET A 146 2.58 -17.62 6.71
CA MET A 146 1.34 -18.04 7.37
C MET A 146 1.62 -18.60 8.77
N GLU A 147 2.69 -19.40 8.95
CA GLU A 147 3.11 -19.86 10.26
C GLU A 147 3.45 -18.68 11.19
N PHE A 148 4.20 -17.71 10.67
CA PHE A 148 4.50 -16.49 11.42
C PHE A 148 3.24 -15.69 11.79
N HIS A 149 2.26 -15.59 10.89
CA HIS A 149 0.96 -14.98 11.17
C HIS A 149 0.26 -15.67 12.36
N GLN A 150 0.25 -17.01 12.40
CA GLN A 150 -0.35 -17.79 13.48
C GLN A 150 0.43 -17.68 14.80
N GLU A 151 1.76 -17.74 14.76
CA GLU A 151 2.63 -17.54 15.92
C GLU A 151 2.37 -16.16 16.57
N LEU A 152 2.30 -15.12 15.75
CA LEU A 152 2.12 -13.75 16.20
C LEU A 152 0.72 -13.55 16.81
N LEU A 153 -0.33 -14.08 16.17
CA LEU A 153 -1.68 -14.03 16.71
C LEU A 153 -1.76 -14.72 18.09
N ALA A 154 -1.21 -15.92 18.20
CA ALA A 154 -1.20 -16.65 19.47
C ALA A 154 -0.41 -15.90 20.57
N HIS A 155 0.71 -15.27 20.20
CA HIS A 155 1.49 -14.43 21.11
C HIS A 155 0.70 -13.21 21.58
N MET A 156 -0.01 -12.51 20.67
CA MET A 156 -0.82 -11.35 21.01
C MET A 156 -2.00 -11.70 21.90
N GLU A 157 -2.76 -12.76 21.60
CA GLU A 157 -3.87 -13.26 22.43
C GLU A 157 -3.40 -13.54 23.87
N LYS A 158 -2.26 -14.21 24.00
CA LYS A 158 -1.66 -14.52 25.30
C LYS A 158 -1.19 -13.27 26.06
N THR A 159 -0.55 -12.33 25.35
CA THR A 159 0.01 -11.10 25.95
C THR A 159 -1.09 -10.15 26.40
N LEU A 160 -2.10 -9.94 25.55
CA LEU A 160 -3.24 -9.08 25.82
C LEU A 160 -4.28 -9.75 26.75
N GLN A 161 -4.21 -11.07 26.91
CA GLN A 161 -5.17 -11.88 27.69
C GLN A 161 -6.61 -11.70 27.17
N VAL A 162 -6.78 -11.77 25.85
CA VAL A 162 -8.06 -11.62 25.16
C VAL A 162 -8.38 -12.84 24.30
N LYS A 163 -9.67 -13.03 24.02
CA LYS A 163 -10.18 -14.00 23.03
C LYS A 163 -11.17 -13.27 22.13
N PRO A 164 -11.04 -13.35 20.82
CA PRO A 164 -11.97 -12.68 19.91
C PRO A 164 -13.36 -13.29 19.98
N GLU A 165 -14.37 -12.43 19.85
CA GLU A 165 -15.79 -12.77 19.74
C GLU A 165 -16.27 -12.71 18.29
N LEU A 166 -15.50 -12.03 17.43
CA LEU A 166 -15.72 -11.93 15.99
C LEU A 166 -14.36 -11.92 15.28
N ILE A 167 -14.30 -12.59 14.14
CA ILE A 167 -13.17 -12.52 13.20
C ILE A 167 -13.64 -11.76 11.97
N VAL A 168 -12.84 -10.80 11.49
CA VAL A 168 -13.12 -10.07 10.25
C VAL A 168 -12.01 -10.30 9.25
N ARG A 169 -12.41 -10.66 8.01
CA ARG A 169 -11.52 -10.93 6.89
C ARG A 169 -11.84 -10.09 5.66
N ASP A 170 -10.92 -10.11 4.70
CA ASP A 170 -11.09 -9.48 3.38
C ASP A 170 -12.19 -10.17 2.56
N LEU A 171 -12.71 -9.46 1.56
CA LEU A 171 -13.67 -10.00 0.58
C LEU A 171 -13.02 -11.09 -0.29
N HIS A 172 -11.71 -10.99 -0.59
CA HIS A 172 -11.02 -11.92 -1.47
C HIS A 172 -10.99 -13.33 -0.84
N PRO A 173 -11.66 -14.32 -1.47
CA PRO A 173 -11.78 -15.65 -0.86
C PRO A 173 -10.49 -16.46 -0.88
N ASP A 174 -9.63 -16.22 -1.88
CA ASP A 174 -8.43 -17.01 -2.13
C ASP A 174 -7.20 -16.49 -1.36
N TYR A 175 -7.34 -15.44 -0.56
CA TYR A 175 -6.26 -15.04 0.34
C TYR A 175 -6.04 -16.10 1.42
N MET A 176 -4.80 -16.48 1.68
CA MET A 176 -4.46 -17.43 2.74
C MET A 176 -4.96 -16.93 4.12
N THR A 177 -4.98 -15.62 4.34
CA THR A 177 -5.54 -15.01 5.56
C THR A 177 -7.06 -15.19 5.64
N SER A 178 -7.78 -15.13 4.51
CA SER A 178 -9.23 -15.38 4.46
C SER A 178 -9.55 -16.84 4.76
N GLU A 179 -8.84 -17.79 4.15
CA GLU A 179 -8.99 -19.22 4.41
C GLU A 179 -8.67 -19.55 5.89
N ARG A 180 -7.62 -18.92 6.44
CA ARG A 180 -7.28 -19.09 7.86
C ARG A 180 -8.36 -18.55 8.78
N ALA A 181 -8.97 -17.41 8.44
CA ALA A 181 -10.08 -16.84 9.22
C ALA A 181 -11.27 -17.79 9.31
N GLU A 182 -11.68 -18.38 8.19
CA GLU A 182 -12.78 -19.37 8.15
C GLU A 182 -12.44 -20.64 8.96
N THR A 183 -11.21 -21.12 8.82
CA THR A 183 -10.75 -22.28 9.59
C THR A 183 -10.75 -21.98 11.09
N LEU A 184 -10.20 -20.83 11.50
CA LEU A 184 -10.13 -20.41 12.90
C LEU A 184 -11.51 -20.19 13.49
N GLY A 185 -12.44 -19.59 12.73
CA GLY A 185 -13.82 -19.42 13.11
C GLY A 185 -14.50 -20.75 13.39
N SER A 186 -14.31 -21.73 12.52
CA SER A 186 -14.85 -23.09 12.67
C SER A 186 -14.24 -23.82 13.87
N GLU A 187 -12.90 -23.79 14.01
CA GLU A 187 -12.18 -24.44 15.12
C GLU A 187 -12.61 -23.91 16.51
N ARG A 188 -12.91 -22.61 16.60
CA ARG A 188 -13.19 -21.93 17.86
C ARG A 188 -14.67 -21.61 18.07
N SER A 189 -15.52 -21.92 17.10
CA SER A 189 -16.94 -21.53 17.08
C SER A 189 -17.15 -20.01 17.23
N ILE A 190 -16.34 -19.23 16.51
CA ILE A 190 -16.41 -17.76 16.46
C ILE A 190 -16.97 -17.35 15.10
N PRO A 191 -17.93 -16.42 15.03
CA PRO A 191 -18.47 -15.93 13.78
C PRO A 191 -17.38 -15.23 12.96
N VAL A 192 -17.46 -15.35 11.62
CA VAL A 192 -16.58 -14.66 10.68
C VAL A 192 -17.41 -13.68 9.87
N ALA A 193 -16.95 -12.44 9.80
CA ALA A 193 -17.56 -11.40 8.97
C ALA A 193 -16.59 -10.98 7.86
N ILE A 194 -17.15 -10.45 6.78
CA ILE A 194 -16.41 -10.01 5.59
C ILE A 194 -16.51 -8.50 5.50
N LEU A 195 -15.36 -7.83 5.28
CA LEU A 195 -15.31 -6.42 4.95
C LEU A 195 -14.48 -6.25 3.67
N GLN A 196 -15.03 -5.57 2.67
CA GLN A 196 -14.34 -5.30 1.42
C GLN A 196 -13.09 -4.45 1.68
N HIS A 197 -12.00 -4.73 0.95
CA HIS A 197 -10.66 -4.20 1.13
C HIS A 197 -10.60 -2.67 1.28
N HIS A 198 -11.19 -1.95 0.31
CA HIS A 198 -11.11 -0.49 0.28
C HIS A 198 -11.98 0.19 1.37
N TYR A 199 -13.08 -0.45 1.77
CA TYR A 199 -13.82 0.01 2.96
C TYR A 199 -13.00 -0.21 4.22
N ALA A 200 -12.25 -1.30 4.33
CA ALA A 200 -11.34 -1.50 5.45
C ALA A 200 -10.24 -0.43 5.52
N HIS A 201 -9.70 0.02 4.39
CA HIS A 201 -8.80 1.16 4.32
C HIS A 201 -9.41 2.42 4.94
N ILE A 202 -10.66 2.74 4.58
CA ILE A 202 -11.31 3.94 5.11
C ILE A 202 -11.64 3.76 6.60
N HIS A 203 -12.16 2.62 7.03
CA HIS A 203 -12.39 2.36 8.45
C HIS A 203 -11.10 2.45 9.29
N ALA A 204 -9.94 2.09 8.74
CA ALA A 204 -8.65 2.19 9.44
C ALA A 204 -8.29 3.65 9.73
N VAL A 205 -8.41 4.55 8.76
CA VAL A 205 -8.10 5.96 8.97
C VAL A 205 -9.15 6.65 9.86
N LEU A 206 -10.43 6.28 9.74
CA LEU A 206 -11.47 6.78 10.65
C LEU A 206 -11.20 6.34 12.10
N ALA A 207 -10.87 5.06 12.31
CA ALA A 207 -10.55 4.51 13.62
C ALA A 207 -9.35 5.21 14.27
N GLU A 208 -8.28 5.44 13.50
CA GLU A 208 -7.08 6.11 13.98
C GLU A 208 -7.34 7.56 14.40
N ASN A 209 -8.25 8.25 13.72
CA ASN A 209 -8.66 9.62 14.01
C ASN A 209 -9.84 9.70 15.00
N GLN A 210 -10.31 8.56 15.52
CA GLN A 210 -11.49 8.46 16.42
C GLN A 210 -12.72 9.16 15.83
N PHE A 211 -12.88 9.09 14.50
CA PHE A 211 -13.92 9.77 13.76
C PHE A 211 -15.11 8.82 13.52
N THR A 212 -16.29 9.24 13.93
CA THR A 212 -17.52 8.42 13.92
C THR A 212 -18.62 8.94 13.04
N ASP A 213 -18.48 10.14 12.49
CA ASP A 213 -19.45 10.72 11.57
C ASP A 213 -19.23 10.22 10.13
N PRO A 214 -20.19 10.46 9.21
CA PRO A 214 -20.04 10.13 7.80
C PRO A 214 -18.82 10.83 7.17
N ALA A 215 -18.09 10.10 6.30
CA ALA A 215 -16.94 10.63 5.60
C ALA A 215 -16.92 10.21 4.12
N ILE A 216 -16.38 11.10 3.29
CA ILE A 216 -15.95 10.76 1.93
C ILE A 216 -14.58 10.11 2.06
N GLY A 217 -14.36 8.92 1.50
CA GLY A 217 -13.10 8.20 1.57
C GLY A 217 -12.43 8.08 0.21
N PHE A 218 -11.15 8.42 0.11
CA PHE A 218 -10.31 8.05 -1.02
C PHE A 218 -9.46 6.84 -0.65
N ALA A 219 -9.74 5.70 -1.26
CA ALA A 219 -8.92 4.51 -1.18
C ALA A 219 -8.07 4.42 -2.46
N LEU A 220 -6.83 4.94 -2.37
CA LEU A 220 -5.89 5.03 -3.49
C LEU A 220 -4.83 3.94 -3.38
N ASP A 221 -5.03 2.85 -4.11
CA ASP A 221 -4.24 1.64 -3.93
C ASP A 221 -3.80 0.97 -5.23
N GLY A 222 -3.00 -0.08 -5.09
CA GLY A 222 -2.48 -0.89 -6.19
C GLY A 222 -3.44 -1.96 -6.66
N THR A 223 -4.20 -2.56 -5.77
CA THR A 223 -5.11 -3.68 -6.08
C THR A 223 -6.04 -3.98 -4.93
N GLY A 224 -7.20 -4.51 -5.24
CA GLY A 224 -8.15 -5.09 -4.30
C GLY A 224 -9.36 -5.61 -5.05
N LEU A 225 -9.98 -6.70 -4.57
CA LEU A 225 -11.17 -7.27 -5.19
C LEU A 225 -12.37 -6.34 -4.97
N GLY A 226 -12.95 -5.84 -6.06
CA GLY A 226 -14.18 -5.06 -6.02
C GLY A 226 -15.42 -5.92 -5.92
N GLU A 227 -16.50 -5.35 -5.40
CA GLU A 227 -17.82 -6.01 -5.31
C GLU A 227 -18.43 -6.29 -6.69
N ASP A 228 -17.99 -5.56 -7.72
CA ASP A 228 -18.37 -5.73 -9.12
C ASP A 228 -17.49 -6.72 -9.89
N GLY A 229 -16.53 -7.37 -9.21
CA GLY A 229 -15.57 -8.31 -9.80
C GLY A 229 -14.45 -7.65 -10.58
N THR A 230 -14.33 -6.31 -10.57
CA THR A 230 -13.19 -5.60 -11.14
C THR A 230 -12.09 -5.41 -10.09
N ILE A 231 -10.90 -5.01 -10.53
CA ILE A 231 -9.80 -4.68 -9.64
C ILE A 231 -9.92 -3.20 -9.26
N TRP A 232 -10.22 -2.94 -7.98
CA TRP A 232 -10.31 -1.59 -7.44
C TRP A 232 -8.96 -1.04 -7.00
N GLY A 233 -8.92 0.28 -6.68
CA GLY A 233 -7.75 0.96 -6.12
C GLY A 233 -7.66 2.45 -6.48
N GLY A 234 -8.70 3.02 -7.09
CA GLY A 234 -8.86 4.46 -7.30
C GLY A 234 -10.29 4.86 -6.98
N GLU A 235 -10.69 4.71 -5.69
CA GLU A 235 -12.08 4.72 -5.27
C GLU A 235 -12.43 5.96 -4.47
N CYS A 236 -13.58 6.55 -4.76
CA CYS A 236 -14.27 7.51 -3.91
C CYS A 236 -15.46 6.82 -3.26
N LEU A 237 -15.43 6.73 -1.95
CA LEU A 237 -16.36 5.95 -1.14
C LEU A 237 -17.11 6.86 -0.16
N LEU A 238 -18.38 6.56 0.10
CA LEU A 238 -19.08 7.05 1.28
C LEU A 238 -19.01 5.97 2.35
N VAL A 239 -18.59 6.34 3.55
CA VAL A 239 -18.58 5.45 4.72
C VAL A 239 -19.34 6.13 5.84
N ILE A 240 -20.34 5.44 6.38
CA ILE A 240 -21.16 5.90 7.51
C ILE A 240 -20.91 4.96 8.69
N PRO A 241 -20.04 5.33 9.65
CA PRO A 241 -19.72 4.45 10.78
C PRO A 241 -20.88 4.18 11.72
N GLU A 242 -21.89 5.07 11.76
CA GLU A 242 -23.04 4.96 12.65
C GLU A 242 -23.82 3.67 12.41
N ASP A 243 -24.10 3.33 11.16
CA ASP A 243 -24.89 2.15 10.75
C ASP A 243 -24.12 1.14 9.90
N LEU A 244 -22.80 1.39 9.70
CA LEU A 244 -21.87 0.61 8.89
C LEU A 244 -22.27 0.53 7.41
N SER A 245 -23.04 1.48 6.90
CA SER A 245 -23.36 1.54 5.48
C SER A 245 -22.19 2.09 4.66
N HIS A 246 -22.07 1.55 3.45
CA HIS A 246 -21.03 1.90 2.49
C HIS A 246 -21.62 2.13 1.11
N GLN A 247 -21.05 3.07 0.37
CA GLN A 247 -21.41 3.31 -1.02
C GLN A 247 -20.17 3.70 -1.84
N ARG A 248 -20.00 3.09 -3.00
CA ARG A 248 -19.05 3.55 -4.01
C ARG A 248 -19.65 4.77 -4.73
N LEU A 249 -19.10 5.96 -4.50
CA LEU A 249 -19.57 7.19 -5.10
C LEU A 249 -19.02 7.39 -6.53
N ALA A 250 -17.73 7.12 -6.70
CA ALA A 250 -17.04 7.23 -7.97
C ALA A 250 -15.77 6.37 -7.98
N HIS A 251 -15.18 6.23 -9.16
CA HIS A 251 -13.91 5.53 -9.35
C HIS A 251 -13.08 6.21 -10.46
N PHE A 252 -11.82 5.82 -10.62
CA PHE A 252 -11.00 6.23 -11.77
C PHE A 252 -11.45 5.53 -13.05
N SER A 253 -11.22 6.14 -14.20
CA SER A 253 -11.44 5.50 -15.50
C SER A 253 -10.78 4.13 -15.54
N HIS A 254 -11.50 3.12 -16.01
CA HIS A 254 -10.97 1.77 -16.09
C HIS A 254 -9.84 1.64 -17.11
N ILE A 255 -8.80 0.91 -16.75
CA ILE A 255 -7.71 0.52 -17.63
C ILE A 255 -7.70 -1.02 -17.71
N PRO A 256 -7.63 -1.62 -18.91
CA PRO A 256 -7.44 -3.06 -19.04
C PRO A 256 -6.05 -3.50 -18.56
N LEU A 257 -5.95 -4.66 -17.90
CA LEU A 257 -4.70 -5.29 -17.45
C LEU A 257 -4.39 -6.53 -18.30
N PRO A 258 -3.76 -6.41 -19.48
CA PRO A 258 -3.52 -7.56 -20.35
C PRO A 258 -2.47 -8.50 -19.79
N GLY A 259 -2.92 -9.70 -19.39
CA GLY A 259 -2.13 -10.72 -18.71
C GLY A 259 -2.28 -10.69 -17.17
N GLY A 260 -3.18 -9.87 -16.61
CA GLY A 260 -3.43 -9.80 -15.17
C GLY A 260 -2.15 -9.43 -14.40
N GLU A 261 -1.64 -10.32 -13.53
CA GLU A 261 -0.40 -10.11 -12.78
C GLU A 261 0.85 -9.80 -13.65
N ALA A 262 0.91 -10.32 -14.88
CA ALA A 262 2.02 -10.00 -15.79
C ALA A 262 2.03 -8.51 -16.11
N ALA A 263 0.87 -7.86 -16.24
CA ALA A 263 0.79 -6.43 -16.45
C ALA A 263 1.32 -5.62 -15.26
N VAL A 264 1.13 -6.12 -14.04
CA VAL A 264 1.69 -5.47 -12.83
C VAL A 264 3.22 -5.51 -12.84
N ARG A 265 3.82 -6.64 -13.25
CA ARG A 265 5.29 -6.77 -13.37
C ARG A 265 5.88 -6.08 -14.58
N GLU A 266 5.06 -5.85 -15.60
CA GLU A 266 5.44 -5.25 -16.89
C GLU A 266 4.58 -4.02 -17.19
N PRO A 267 4.81 -2.86 -16.53
CA PRO A 267 4.06 -1.61 -16.68
C PRO A 267 3.81 -1.16 -18.13
N TRP A 268 4.69 -1.51 -19.05
CA TRP A 268 4.51 -1.20 -20.49
C TRP A 268 3.20 -1.76 -21.05
N ARG A 269 2.71 -2.90 -20.53
CA ARG A 269 1.44 -3.51 -20.96
C ARG A 269 0.27 -2.61 -20.60
N ILE A 270 0.30 -2.04 -19.38
CA ILE A 270 -0.73 -1.12 -18.89
C ILE A 270 -0.68 0.18 -19.69
N ALA A 271 0.52 0.71 -19.95
CA ALA A 271 0.71 1.91 -20.76
C ALA A 271 0.12 1.74 -22.17
N GLN A 272 0.42 0.64 -22.84
CA GLN A 272 -0.12 0.37 -24.18
C GLN A 272 -1.65 0.15 -24.17
N ALA A 273 -2.19 -0.50 -23.13
CA ALA A 273 -3.63 -0.64 -22.98
C ALA A 273 -4.31 0.72 -22.77
N ALA A 274 -3.76 1.55 -21.89
CA ALA A 274 -4.26 2.89 -21.60
C ALA A 274 -4.25 3.82 -22.83
N LEU A 275 -3.17 3.75 -23.63
CA LEU A 275 -3.12 4.48 -24.92
C LEU A 275 -4.25 4.07 -25.85
N ARG A 276 -4.56 2.79 -25.92
CA ARG A 276 -5.66 2.29 -26.75
C ARG A 276 -7.03 2.81 -26.27
N GLU A 277 -7.25 2.89 -24.95
CA GLU A 277 -8.50 3.45 -24.39
C GLU A 277 -8.71 4.92 -24.78
N ILE A 278 -7.63 5.70 -24.92
CA ILE A 278 -7.71 7.09 -25.40
C ILE A 278 -7.61 7.25 -26.93
N GLY A 279 -7.65 6.12 -27.68
CA GLY A 279 -7.65 6.10 -29.14
C GLY A 279 -6.27 6.25 -29.80
N ILE A 280 -5.18 6.17 -29.05
CA ILE A 280 -3.81 6.24 -29.57
C ILE A 280 -3.32 4.82 -29.86
N THR A 281 -3.25 4.43 -31.12
CA THR A 281 -2.88 3.06 -31.55
C THR A 281 -1.49 2.96 -32.18
N SER A 282 -0.88 4.09 -32.49
CA SER A 282 0.48 4.19 -33.01
C SER A 282 1.22 5.35 -32.36
N PRO A 283 2.53 5.23 -32.15
CA PRO A 283 3.30 6.37 -31.68
C PRO A 283 3.28 7.51 -32.70
N GLY A 284 3.22 8.74 -32.19
CA GLY A 284 3.43 9.95 -33.01
C GLY A 284 4.91 10.12 -33.34
N THR A 285 5.49 11.24 -32.93
CA THR A 285 6.95 11.48 -33.03
C THR A 285 7.70 10.84 -31.87
N TYR A 286 7.03 10.65 -30.74
CA TYR A 286 7.62 10.01 -29.55
C TYR A 286 7.65 8.48 -29.71
N ARG A 287 8.86 7.91 -29.66
CA ARG A 287 9.03 6.47 -29.70
C ARG A 287 8.77 5.86 -28.33
N TRP A 288 7.80 4.96 -28.24
CA TRP A 288 7.48 4.27 -26.99
C TRP A 288 8.68 3.52 -26.43
N PRO A 289 9.08 3.75 -25.16
CA PRO A 289 10.33 3.23 -24.59
C PRO A 289 10.44 1.70 -24.59
N TRP A 290 9.33 0.99 -24.48
CA TRP A 290 9.30 -0.48 -24.46
C TRP A 290 9.49 -1.15 -25.82
N LEU A 291 9.38 -0.42 -26.94
CA LEU A 291 9.48 -1.02 -28.27
C LEU A 291 10.88 -1.55 -28.59
N ASP A 292 11.92 -1.08 -27.92
CA ASP A 292 13.27 -1.60 -28.08
C ASP A 292 13.43 -3.00 -27.48
N GLU A 293 12.71 -3.29 -26.40
CA GLU A 293 12.82 -4.53 -25.62
C GLU A 293 11.66 -5.50 -25.95
N PHE A 294 10.44 -5.00 -26.10
CA PHE A 294 9.20 -5.80 -26.23
C PHE A 294 8.47 -5.61 -27.56
N SER A 295 9.18 -5.41 -28.65
CA SER A 295 8.56 -5.11 -29.96
C SER A 295 7.59 -6.20 -30.46
N ARG A 296 7.91 -7.47 -30.22
CA ARG A 296 7.08 -8.61 -30.62
C ARG A 296 5.83 -8.71 -29.76
N GLU A 297 6.00 -8.66 -28.45
CA GLU A 297 4.94 -8.75 -27.45
C GLU A 297 3.97 -7.58 -27.60
N SER A 298 4.48 -6.37 -27.79
CA SER A 298 3.72 -5.15 -28.05
C SER A 298 2.86 -5.27 -29.33
N ALA A 299 3.35 -5.92 -30.37
CA ALA A 299 2.59 -6.14 -31.61
C ALA A 299 1.42 -7.12 -31.42
N PHE A 300 1.49 -8.03 -30.43
CA PHE A 300 0.40 -8.98 -30.13
C PHE A 300 -0.62 -8.45 -29.14
N LEU A 301 -0.24 -7.49 -28.29
CA LEU A 301 -1.08 -6.96 -27.22
C LEU A 301 -2.46 -6.46 -27.72
N PRO A 302 -2.60 -5.77 -28.87
CA PRO A 302 -3.90 -5.35 -29.38
C PRO A 302 -4.88 -6.51 -29.58
N LYS A 303 -4.40 -7.69 -30.00
CA LYS A 303 -5.24 -8.89 -30.17
C LYS A 303 -5.70 -9.48 -28.85
N ILE A 304 -4.85 -9.41 -27.80
CA ILE A 304 -5.18 -9.84 -26.43
C ILE A 304 -6.28 -8.95 -25.87
N LEU A 305 -6.14 -7.63 -26.04
CA LEU A 305 -7.11 -6.62 -25.61
C LEU A 305 -8.45 -6.79 -26.34
N GLU A 306 -8.44 -6.95 -27.67
CA GLU A 306 -9.63 -7.14 -28.47
C GLU A 306 -10.43 -8.39 -28.05
N LYS A 307 -9.71 -9.50 -27.78
CA LYS A 307 -10.32 -10.76 -27.36
C LYS A 307 -10.56 -10.87 -25.86
N ARG A 308 -10.17 -9.86 -25.07
CA ARG A 308 -10.25 -9.83 -23.60
C ARG A 308 -9.65 -11.07 -22.94
N ILE A 309 -8.52 -11.58 -23.46
CA ILE A 309 -7.85 -12.79 -22.92
C ILE A 309 -7.09 -12.39 -21.66
N ASN A 310 -7.50 -12.93 -20.52
CA ASN A 310 -6.91 -12.63 -19.21
C ASN A 310 -6.62 -11.12 -19.06
N THR A 311 -7.68 -10.32 -19.24
CA THR A 311 -7.59 -8.86 -19.27
C THR A 311 -8.65 -8.26 -18.35
N PRO A 312 -8.49 -8.41 -17.02
CA PRO A 312 -9.39 -7.77 -16.06
C PRO A 312 -9.31 -6.25 -16.18
N LEU A 313 -10.40 -5.58 -15.83
CA LEU A 313 -10.46 -4.12 -15.75
C LEU A 313 -10.02 -3.65 -14.36
N THR A 314 -9.36 -2.50 -14.31
CA THR A 314 -8.96 -1.89 -13.05
C THR A 314 -9.22 -0.39 -13.03
N SER A 315 -9.64 0.12 -11.88
CA SER A 315 -9.67 1.53 -11.50
C SER A 315 -8.44 1.96 -10.68
N SER A 316 -7.46 1.07 -10.52
CA SER A 316 -6.32 1.26 -9.60
C SER A 316 -5.49 2.51 -9.90
N CYS A 317 -5.30 3.32 -8.86
CA CYS A 317 -4.39 4.46 -8.88
C CYS A 317 -2.93 4.00 -9.06
N GLY A 318 -2.52 2.90 -8.41
CA GLY A 318 -1.17 2.34 -8.59
C GLY A 318 -0.89 1.93 -10.03
N ARG A 319 -1.86 1.32 -10.71
CA ARG A 319 -1.74 0.94 -12.13
C ARG A 319 -1.70 2.15 -13.06
N LEU A 320 -2.39 3.23 -12.71
CA LEU A 320 -2.26 4.51 -13.42
C LEU A 320 -0.83 5.06 -13.33
N PHE A 321 -0.23 5.05 -12.13
CA PHE A 321 1.18 5.44 -11.95
C PHE A 321 2.15 4.57 -12.76
N ASP A 322 1.92 3.26 -12.79
CA ASP A 322 2.73 2.32 -13.57
C ASP A 322 2.66 2.63 -15.08
N ALA A 323 1.46 2.90 -15.60
CA ALA A 323 1.27 3.29 -16.99
C ALA A 323 2.03 4.56 -17.35
N VAL A 324 1.91 5.61 -16.52
CA VAL A 324 2.59 6.90 -16.76
C VAL A 324 4.10 6.75 -16.65
N ALA A 325 4.60 5.99 -15.67
CA ALA A 325 6.03 5.74 -15.53
C ALA A 325 6.61 4.99 -16.74
N ALA A 326 5.87 4.04 -17.32
CA ALA A 326 6.28 3.34 -18.53
C ALA A 326 6.26 4.27 -19.77
N LEU A 327 5.24 5.12 -19.90
CA LEU A 327 5.19 6.16 -20.95
C LEU A 327 6.40 7.09 -20.89
N CYS A 328 6.80 7.48 -19.68
CA CYS A 328 7.98 8.32 -19.44
C CYS A 328 9.32 7.58 -19.59
N GLY A 329 9.34 6.28 -19.89
CA GLY A 329 10.56 5.49 -20.01
C GLY A 329 11.27 5.21 -18.67
N LEU A 330 10.56 5.35 -17.55
CA LEU A 330 11.14 5.16 -16.21
C LEU A 330 11.13 3.71 -15.75
N ALA A 331 10.16 2.91 -16.21
CA ALA A 331 10.05 1.50 -15.84
C ALA A 331 9.20 0.71 -16.85
N ASN A 332 9.83 -0.08 -17.72
CA ASN A 332 9.12 -1.06 -18.55
C ASN A 332 8.77 -2.31 -17.76
N THR A 333 9.68 -2.74 -16.88
CA THR A 333 9.52 -3.85 -15.93
C THR A 333 9.86 -3.40 -14.52
N ILE A 334 9.27 -4.08 -13.53
CA ILE A 334 9.56 -3.82 -12.12
C ILE A 334 10.04 -5.09 -11.42
N THR A 335 10.88 -4.94 -10.41
CA THR A 335 11.42 -6.03 -9.58
C THR A 335 10.87 -6.01 -8.15
N TYR A 336 10.19 -4.94 -7.76
CA TYR A 336 9.50 -4.79 -6.48
C TYR A 336 8.28 -3.87 -6.64
N GLU A 337 7.32 -4.03 -5.76
CA GLU A 337 6.07 -3.27 -5.77
C GLU A 337 6.30 -1.76 -5.61
N GLY A 338 5.57 -0.95 -6.40
CA GLY A 338 5.66 0.51 -6.38
C GLY A 338 6.91 1.11 -7.03
N GLN A 339 7.81 0.29 -7.61
CA GLN A 339 9.06 0.76 -8.21
C GLN A 339 8.85 1.83 -9.28
N ALA A 340 7.87 1.64 -10.14
CA ALA A 340 7.54 2.58 -11.22
C ALA A 340 7.03 3.91 -10.65
N ALA A 341 6.07 3.84 -9.71
CA ALA A 341 5.53 5.01 -9.02
C ALA A 341 6.59 5.80 -8.25
N ILE A 342 7.50 5.10 -7.55
CA ILE A 342 8.61 5.73 -6.82
C ILE A 342 9.57 6.47 -7.78
N ARG A 343 9.84 5.92 -8.96
CA ARG A 343 10.68 6.59 -9.96
C ARG A 343 10.02 7.84 -10.50
N LEU A 344 8.72 7.78 -10.76
CA LEU A 344 7.93 8.92 -11.23
C LEU A 344 7.82 10.01 -10.15
N GLU A 345 7.63 9.64 -8.87
CA GLU A 345 7.65 10.56 -7.74
C GLU A 345 8.95 11.34 -7.65
N LYS A 346 10.08 10.63 -7.74
CA LYS A 346 11.41 11.21 -7.49
C LYS A 346 11.92 12.13 -8.58
N ILE A 347 11.41 12.01 -9.82
CA ILE A 347 11.94 12.76 -10.95
C ILE A 347 11.27 14.13 -11.14
N GLN A 348 10.21 14.43 -10.40
CA GLN A 348 9.41 15.65 -10.57
C GLN A 348 10.25 16.93 -10.53
N ASP A 349 9.96 17.85 -11.44
CA ASP A 349 10.40 19.24 -11.34
C ASP A 349 9.44 20.00 -10.43
N MET A 350 9.83 20.21 -9.18
CA MET A 350 8.99 20.87 -8.16
C MET A 350 8.73 22.36 -8.44
N THR A 351 9.34 22.94 -9.47
CA THR A 351 9.08 24.34 -9.89
C THR A 351 7.93 24.46 -10.89
N GLU A 352 7.53 23.36 -11.52
CA GLU A 352 6.37 23.33 -12.43
C GLU A 352 5.07 23.42 -11.64
N THR A 353 4.13 24.22 -12.14
CA THR A 353 2.86 24.54 -11.46
C THR A 353 1.61 24.19 -12.31
N HIS A 354 1.78 23.90 -13.60
CA HIS A 354 0.64 23.49 -14.43
C HIS A 354 0.20 22.08 -14.10
N ALA A 355 -1.10 21.84 -14.21
CA ALA A 355 -1.72 20.55 -13.99
C ALA A 355 -2.37 20.04 -15.29
N TYR A 356 -2.30 18.74 -15.54
CA TYR A 356 -3.13 18.14 -16.58
C TYR A 356 -4.60 18.12 -16.17
N PRO A 357 -5.55 18.24 -17.11
CA PRO A 357 -6.96 18.11 -16.80
C PRO A 357 -7.29 16.69 -16.31
N CYS A 358 -8.13 16.61 -15.29
CA CYS A 358 -8.65 15.34 -14.74
C CYS A 358 -10.11 15.54 -14.28
N PRO A 359 -11.05 15.78 -15.22
CA PRO A 359 -12.41 16.15 -14.87
C PRO A 359 -13.23 14.98 -14.35
N LEU A 360 -14.21 15.27 -13.48
CA LEU A 360 -15.24 14.32 -13.08
C LEU A 360 -16.26 14.13 -14.21
N MET A 361 -16.52 12.88 -14.59
CA MET A 361 -17.56 12.54 -15.58
C MET A 361 -18.93 12.52 -14.92
N SER A 362 -19.90 13.16 -15.54
CA SER A 362 -21.27 13.30 -14.98
C SER A 362 -22.23 12.16 -15.31
N HIS A 363 -21.81 11.17 -16.10
CA HIS A 363 -22.63 10.02 -16.46
C HIS A 363 -22.33 8.82 -15.57
N GLU A 364 -23.30 7.99 -15.30
CA GLU A 364 -23.12 6.78 -14.49
C GLU A 364 -22.48 5.63 -15.30
N PRO A 365 -21.56 4.88 -14.65
CA PRO A 365 -20.98 5.13 -13.33
C PRO A 365 -20.15 6.40 -13.30
N ILE A 366 -20.28 7.20 -12.22
CA ILE A 366 -19.48 8.42 -12.05
C ILE A 366 -18.00 8.04 -11.96
N ALA A 367 -17.16 8.68 -12.77
CA ALA A 367 -15.73 8.39 -12.77
C ALA A 367 -14.91 9.67 -12.89
N LEU A 368 -13.75 9.66 -12.23
CA LEU A 368 -12.71 10.65 -12.49
C LEU A 368 -12.01 10.28 -13.79
N ASN A 369 -12.03 11.19 -14.79
CA ASN A 369 -11.48 10.93 -16.12
C ASN A 369 -9.95 10.96 -16.12
N THR A 370 -9.34 9.91 -15.60
CA THR A 370 -7.88 9.76 -15.56
C THR A 370 -7.27 9.49 -16.95
N HIS A 371 -8.09 9.21 -17.97
CA HIS A 371 -7.63 9.11 -19.36
C HIS A 371 -7.13 10.45 -19.89
N GLU A 372 -7.66 11.58 -19.42
CA GLU A 372 -7.14 12.90 -19.79
C GLU A 372 -5.74 13.17 -19.21
N LEU A 373 -5.41 12.61 -18.04
CA LEU A 373 -4.03 12.64 -17.53
C LEU A 373 -3.07 11.91 -18.49
N ILE A 374 -3.47 10.72 -18.94
CA ILE A 374 -2.67 9.92 -19.90
C ILE A 374 -2.54 10.66 -21.23
N ARG A 375 -3.61 11.32 -21.71
CA ARG A 375 -3.59 12.15 -22.91
C ARG A 375 -2.58 13.29 -22.79
N GLY A 376 -2.66 14.07 -21.70
CA GLY A 376 -1.73 15.18 -21.44
C GLY A 376 -0.27 14.72 -21.35
N VAL A 377 -0.01 13.60 -20.66
CA VAL A 377 1.32 12.98 -20.62
C VAL A 377 1.81 12.64 -22.03
N THR A 378 0.96 12.02 -22.85
CA THR A 378 1.33 11.58 -24.20
C THR A 378 1.60 12.75 -25.14
N GLU A 379 0.76 13.79 -25.07
CA GLU A 379 0.91 15.02 -25.88
C GLU A 379 2.20 15.76 -25.53
N ASP A 380 2.53 15.90 -24.25
CA ASP A 380 3.75 16.55 -23.80
C ASP A 380 5.01 15.75 -24.19
N LEU A 381 4.97 14.42 -24.06
CA LEU A 381 6.08 13.55 -24.49
C LEU A 381 6.30 13.65 -26.02
N ASP A 382 5.22 13.70 -26.81
CA ASP A 382 5.28 13.85 -28.26
C ASP A 382 5.82 15.25 -28.65
N ALA A 383 5.52 16.28 -27.87
CA ALA A 383 6.06 17.63 -28.00
C ALA A 383 7.51 17.79 -27.50
N GLY A 384 8.10 16.74 -26.90
CA GLY A 384 9.46 16.75 -26.36
C GLY A 384 9.60 17.49 -25.03
N VAL A 385 8.52 17.62 -24.26
CA VAL A 385 8.57 18.19 -22.90
C VAL A 385 9.41 17.27 -22.00
N PRO A 386 10.31 17.82 -21.17
CA PRO A 386 11.15 17.01 -20.27
C PRO A 386 10.32 16.17 -19.29
N VAL A 387 10.70 14.90 -19.09
CA VAL A 387 10.02 13.95 -18.22
C VAL A 387 9.79 14.48 -16.78
N PRO A 388 10.73 15.22 -16.14
CA PRO A 388 10.47 15.82 -14.83
C PRO A 388 9.26 16.75 -14.78
N ILE A 389 9.04 17.54 -15.83
CA ILE A 389 7.88 18.43 -15.97
C ILE A 389 6.61 17.61 -16.15
N VAL A 390 6.64 16.63 -17.06
CA VAL A 390 5.51 15.70 -17.30
C VAL A 390 5.08 14.99 -16.01
N ALA A 391 6.07 14.46 -15.25
CA ALA A 391 5.80 13.81 -13.98
C ALA A 391 5.12 14.74 -12.96
N ARG A 392 5.57 16.00 -12.90
CA ARG A 392 4.98 16.99 -11.99
C ARG A 392 3.55 17.35 -12.42
N ARG A 393 3.32 17.65 -13.68
CA ARG A 393 1.99 17.95 -14.24
C ARG A 393 0.98 16.83 -14.00
N PHE A 394 1.43 15.58 -14.10
CA PHE A 394 0.61 14.42 -13.80
C PHE A 394 0.18 14.38 -12.32
N HIS A 395 1.11 14.56 -11.38
CA HIS A 395 0.79 14.58 -9.95
C HIS A 395 -0.18 15.72 -9.60
N LEU A 396 0.08 16.92 -10.12
CA LEU A 396 -0.79 18.08 -9.91
C LEU A 396 -2.19 17.87 -10.50
N GLY A 397 -2.28 17.29 -11.70
CA GLY A 397 -3.54 16.96 -12.34
C GLY A 397 -4.37 15.97 -11.54
N LEU A 398 -3.73 14.93 -11.00
CA LEU A 398 -4.39 13.95 -10.14
C LEU A 398 -4.90 14.61 -8.84
N ILE A 399 -4.07 15.43 -8.18
CA ILE A 399 -4.46 16.17 -6.96
C ILE A 399 -5.67 17.06 -7.25
N THR A 400 -5.62 17.85 -8.33
CA THR A 400 -6.73 18.74 -8.71
C THR A 400 -8.02 17.96 -8.94
N GLY A 401 -7.95 16.87 -9.72
CA GLY A 401 -9.13 16.03 -9.98
C GLY A 401 -9.72 15.39 -8.72
N LEU A 402 -8.89 14.94 -7.77
CA LEU A 402 -9.33 14.40 -6.49
C LEU A 402 -10.02 15.48 -5.63
N VAL A 403 -9.46 16.69 -5.59
CA VAL A 403 -10.07 17.82 -4.84
C VAL A 403 -11.42 18.20 -5.44
N ASP A 404 -11.51 18.34 -6.76
CA ASP A 404 -12.76 18.69 -7.47
C ASP A 404 -13.84 17.61 -7.24
N MET A 405 -13.45 16.34 -7.24
CA MET A 405 -14.34 15.22 -6.94
C MET A 405 -14.83 15.26 -5.50
N ALA A 406 -13.93 15.44 -4.53
CA ALA A 406 -14.29 15.54 -3.11
C ALA A 406 -15.22 16.73 -2.86
N TYR A 407 -14.90 17.90 -3.43
CA TYR A 407 -15.71 19.09 -3.29
C TYR A 407 -17.11 18.92 -3.90
N SER A 408 -17.21 18.29 -5.07
CA SER A 408 -18.50 18.01 -5.70
C SER A 408 -19.38 17.11 -4.84
N PHE A 409 -18.84 16.04 -4.28
CA PHE A 409 -19.60 15.17 -3.39
C PHE A 409 -19.89 15.80 -2.04
N SER A 410 -19.00 16.65 -1.52
CA SER A 410 -19.25 17.37 -0.27
C SER A 410 -20.48 18.27 -0.35
N LEU A 411 -20.68 18.94 -1.49
CA LEU A 411 -21.87 19.77 -1.72
C LEU A 411 -23.18 18.97 -1.84
N ILE A 412 -23.08 17.75 -2.41
CA ILE A 412 -24.26 16.87 -2.60
C ILE A 412 -24.66 16.20 -1.30
N LEU A 413 -23.68 15.77 -0.51
CA LEU A 413 -23.89 14.94 0.68
C LEU A 413 -23.89 15.75 1.98
N ASP A 414 -23.50 17.02 1.95
CA ASP A 414 -23.24 17.88 3.13
C ASP A 414 -22.19 17.26 4.08
N ILE A 415 -21.15 16.61 3.49
CA ILE A 415 -20.05 15.96 4.21
C ILE A 415 -18.75 16.65 3.85
N HIS A 416 -18.01 17.13 4.86
CA HIS A 416 -16.80 17.91 4.65
C HIS A 416 -15.52 17.15 5.04
N HIS A 417 -15.62 15.99 5.69
CA HIS A 417 -14.48 15.19 6.08
C HIS A 417 -14.09 14.22 4.96
N VAL A 418 -12.80 14.22 4.62
CA VAL A 418 -12.22 13.39 3.54
C VAL A 418 -11.13 12.49 4.11
N ALA A 419 -11.42 11.20 4.17
CA ALA A 419 -10.49 10.17 4.66
C ALA A 419 -9.57 9.71 3.53
N LEU A 420 -8.25 9.71 3.75
CA LEU A 420 -7.23 9.36 2.77
C LEU A 420 -6.47 8.10 3.18
N SER A 421 -6.57 7.04 2.39
CA SER A 421 -5.90 5.76 2.64
C SER A 421 -5.52 5.05 1.33
N GLY A 422 -4.85 3.90 1.43
CA GLY A 422 -4.33 3.13 0.31
C GLY A 422 -2.83 3.31 0.11
N GLY A 423 -2.18 2.31 -0.51
CA GLY A 423 -0.72 2.28 -0.68
C GLY A 423 -0.14 3.45 -1.46
N VAL A 424 -0.93 4.05 -2.36
CA VAL A 424 -0.50 5.22 -3.14
C VAL A 424 -0.34 6.48 -2.28
N MET A 425 -1.00 6.54 -1.12
CA MET A 425 -0.78 7.63 -0.13
C MET A 425 0.62 7.60 0.51
N GLN A 426 1.46 6.61 0.21
CA GLN A 426 2.89 6.62 0.53
C GLN A 426 3.72 7.50 -0.43
N ASN A 427 3.16 7.95 -1.55
CA ASN A 427 3.74 8.97 -2.43
C ASN A 427 3.81 10.30 -1.67
N LEU A 428 5.02 10.84 -1.52
CA LEU A 428 5.24 12.02 -0.67
C LEU A 428 4.53 13.26 -1.23
N THR A 429 4.45 13.40 -2.55
CA THR A 429 3.74 14.53 -3.18
C THR A 429 2.25 14.48 -2.82
N LEU A 430 1.62 13.29 -2.97
CA LEU A 430 0.21 13.12 -2.60
C LEU A 430 0.00 13.30 -1.09
N ALA A 431 0.86 12.67 -0.27
CA ALA A 431 0.73 12.73 1.19
C ALA A 431 0.93 14.16 1.77
N THR A 432 1.62 15.04 1.03
CA THR A 432 1.86 16.43 1.48
C THR A 432 0.90 17.42 0.84
N GLU A 433 0.68 17.33 -0.46
CA GLU A 433 -0.02 18.39 -1.21
C GLU A 433 -1.54 18.15 -1.29
N LEU A 434 -2.00 16.89 -1.35
CA LEU A 434 -3.44 16.62 -1.41
C LEU A 434 -4.20 17.07 -0.14
N PRO A 435 -3.71 16.79 1.09
CA PRO A 435 -4.38 17.32 2.28
C PRO A 435 -4.48 18.85 2.29
N ILE A 436 -3.39 19.54 1.93
CA ILE A 436 -3.36 21.02 1.86
C ILE A 436 -4.37 21.54 0.82
N ALA A 437 -4.44 20.91 -0.35
CA ALA A 437 -5.36 21.31 -1.40
C ALA A 437 -6.84 21.07 -1.00
N LEU A 438 -7.13 19.99 -0.26
CA LEU A 438 -8.46 19.76 0.32
C LEU A 438 -8.82 20.83 1.36
N GLU A 439 -7.89 21.18 2.26
CA GLU A 439 -8.10 22.28 3.24
C GLU A 439 -8.37 23.62 2.55
N GLN A 440 -7.64 23.94 1.47
CA GLN A 440 -7.86 25.15 0.67
C GLN A 440 -9.24 25.17 -0.01
N ALA A 441 -9.80 23.99 -0.32
CA ALA A 441 -11.15 23.83 -0.84
C ALA A 441 -12.23 23.83 0.27
N GLY A 442 -11.87 24.03 1.55
CA GLY A 442 -12.80 24.04 2.69
C GLY A 442 -13.18 22.67 3.21
N LEU A 443 -12.41 21.63 2.87
CA LEU A 443 -12.62 20.25 3.33
C LEU A 443 -11.63 19.92 4.46
N VAL A 444 -11.95 18.89 5.26
CA VAL A 444 -11.14 18.45 6.41
C VAL A 444 -10.52 17.08 6.11
N PRO A 445 -9.23 17.02 5.78
CA PRO A 445 -8.57 15.74 5.50
C PRO A 445 -8.32 14.94 6.77
N LEU A 446 -8.65 13.65 6.76
CA LEU A 446 -8.28 12.66 7.76
C LEU A 446 -7.19 11.78 7.16
N VAL A 447 -6.03 11.72 7.84
CA VAL A 447 -4.83 11.02 7.35
C VAL A 447 -4.29 10.06 8.39
N HIS A 448 -3.53 9.07 7.95
CA HIS A 448 -2.78 8.18 8.83
C HIS A 448 -1.55 8.85 9.45
N LYS A 449 -1.33 8.60 10.76
CA LYS A 449 -0.17 9.07 11.53
C LYS A 449 0.46 7.97 12.39
N LYS A 450 -0.31 6.94 12.76
CA LYS A 450 0.11 5.86 13.67
C LYS A 450 0.31 4.52 12.96
N VAL A 451 -0.42 4.29 11.86
CA VAL A 451 -0.30 3.09 11.02
C VAL A 451 0.04 3.47 9.58
N PRO A 452 0.65 2.56 8.80
CA PRO A 452 0.87 2.80 7.37
C PRO A 452 -0.46 3.00 6.62
N PRO A 453 -0.53 3.88 5.60
CA PRO A 453 -1.73 4.00 4.77
C PRO A 453 -1.92 2.81 3.80
N ASN A 454 -0.90 1.96 3.63
CA ASN A 454 -0.98 0.75 2.78
C ASN A 454 -1.73 -0.39 3.47
N ASP A 455 -1.75 -1.56 2.86
CA ASP A 455 -2.48 -2.75 3.32
C ASP A 455 -2.21 -3.14 4.79
N ALA A 456 -1.11 -2.69 5.39
CA ALA A 456 -0.85 -2.92 6.80
C ALA A 456 -1.86 -2.25 7.76
N CYS A 457 -2.69 -1.32 7.27
CA CYS A 457 -3.79 -0.76 8.07
C CYS A 457 -5.09 -1.58 7.99
N ILE A 458 -5.23 -2.49 7.03
CA ILE A 458 -6.47 -3.23 6.77
C ILE A 458 -6.96 -3.97 8.03
N SER A 459 -6.08 -4.64 8.74
CA SER A 459 -6.46 -5.36 9.97
C SER A 459 -7.03 -4.43 11.05
N LEU A 460 -6.56 -3.18 11.14
CA LEU A 460 -7.12 -2.15 12.02
C LEU A 460 -8.54 -1.78 11.59
N GLY A 461 -8.75 -1.52 10.30
CA GLY A 461 -10.07 -1.21 9.75
C GLY A 461 -11.06 -2.35 9.95
N GLN A 462 -10.62 -3.60 9.70
CA GLN A 462 -11.40 -4.80 9.96
C GLN A 462 -11.82 -4.91 11.43
N ALA A 463 -10.85 -4.74 12.35
CA ALA A 463 -11.09 -4.86 13.78
C ALA A 463 -12.02 -3.75 14.32
N ALA A 464 -11.82 -2.50 13.91
CA ALA A 464 -12.65 -1.36 14.30
C ALA A 464 -14.09 -1.49 13.77
N TRP A 465 -14.24 -1.85 12.48
CA TRP A 465 -15.54 -2.11 11.87
C TRP A 465 -16.28 -3.27 12.57
N GLY A 466 -15.57 -4.37 12.83
CA GLY A 466 -16.14 -5.54 13.50
C GLY A 466 -16.57 -5.24 14.93
N GLN A 467 -15.80 -4.40 15.66
CA GLN A 467 -16.16 -3.98 17.02
C GLN A 467 -17.45 -3.14 16.99
N ARG A 468 -17.55 -2.18 16.05
CA ARG A 468 -18.75 -1.37 15.88
C ARG A 468 -19.96 -2.23 15.49
N LYS A 469 -19.77 -3.24 14.63
CA LYS A 469 -20.81 -4.20 14.24
C LYS A 469 -21.41 -4.92 15.46
N LEU A 470 -20.57 -5.46 16.34
CA LEU A 470 -21.04 -6.14 17.54
C LEU A 470 -21.74 -5.17 18.51
N LEU A 471 -21.30 -3.92 18.63
CA LEU A 471 -21.96 -2.90 19.44
C LEU A 471 -23.36 -2.56 18.92
N LEU A 472 -23.58 -2.58 17.60
CA LEU A 472 -24.89 -2.35 17.00
C LEU A 472 -25.82 -3.56 17.12
N GLU A 473 -25.29 -4.77 17.13
CA GLU A 473 -26.05 -6.02 17.29
C GLU A 473 -26.44 -6.27 18.76
N HIS A 474 -25.66 -5.72 19.71
CA HIS A 474 -25.86 -5.89 21.16
C HIS A 474 -25.74 -4.53 21.87
N PRO A 475 -26.70 -3.59 21.65
CA PRO A 475 -26.62 -2.24 22.20
C PRO A 475 -26.77 -2.17 23.72
#